data_aefe41c583855a4051616930f5fcccb0
#
_entry.id   aefe41c583855a4051616930f5fcccb0
#
_cell.length_a   1.000
_cell.length_b   1.000
_cell.length_c   1.000
_cell.angle_alpha   90.00
_cell.angle_beta   90.00
_cell.angle_gamma   90.00
#
_symmetry.space_group_name_H-M   'P 1'
#
loop_
_entity.id
_entity.type
_entity.pdbx_description
1 polymer ?
#
loop_
_entity_poly.entity_id
_entity_poly.type
_entity_poly.pdbx_seq_one_letter_code
_entity_poly.pdbx_strand_id
1 'polypeptide(L)'
;MLLYELERNNVRVLSEWDPRTVRVKRVMRKLIPFSGMEEENWEIFVVDAPGTANATVLPGGKVFVFSGILPLAGNDSALATVLGHEIAHNVAGHVGERMSSGIGVNILLYSAMIAAGAIGLGPMLMHYLGSRFLGVAFENPMSRRQESEADYIGLMIMAEACYDPMEAVGFWERMERSKMGEEVPEWASTHPSVGWPFFYLRLFVDEVEVEVAGDDVMMWEVC
;
A
#
# COMPACT_ATOMS: atom_id res chain seq x y z
N MET A 1 -6.10 -6.81 -15.59
CA MET A 1 -5.16 -5.86 -16.20
C MET A 1 -3.73 -6.14 -15.73
N LEU A 2 -3.41 -6.05 -14.43
CA LEU A 2 -2.05 -6.28 -13.93
C LEU A 2 -1.49 -7.68 -14.24
N LEU A 3 -2.25 -8.77 -14.09
CA LEU A 3 -1.81 -10.11 -14.46
C LEU A 3 -1.46 -10.22 -15.96
N TYR A 4 -2.25 -9.60 -16.82
CA TYR A 4 -1.97 -9.56 -18.26
C TYR A 4 -0.68 -8.76 -18.56
N GLU A 5 -0.42 -7.68 -17.84
CA GLU A 5 0.83 -6.93 -17.98
C GLU A 5 2.04 -7.72 -17.49
N LEU A 6 1.92 -8.45 -16.39
CA LEU A 6 2.97 -9.34 -15.88
C LEU A 6 3.29 -10.43 -16.93
N GLU A 7 2.27 -11.08 -17.48
CA GLU A 7 2.44 -12.09 -18.53
C GLU A 7 3.10 -11.49 -19.79
N ARG A 8 2.64 -10.33 -20.23
CA ARG A 8 3.18 -9.64 -21.41
C ARG A 8 4.66 -9.25 -21.24
N ASN A 9 5.04 -8.87 -20.03
CA ASN A 9 6.41 -8.51 -19.68
C ASN A 9 7.26 -9.73 -19.27
N ASN A 10 6.72 -10.94 -19.42
CA ASN A 10 7.37 -12.19 -19.06
C ASN A 10 7.81 -12.25 -17.58
N VAL A 11 7.03 -11.59 -16.70
CA VAL A 11 7.28 -11.59 -15.25
C VAL A 11 6.57 -12.79 -14.62
N ARG A 12 7.36 -13.62 -13.96
CA ARG A 12 6.89 -14.89 -13.40
C ARG A 12 6.11 -14.67 -12.10
N VAL A 13 4.91 -15.25 -12.00
CA VAL A 13 4.21 -15.45 -10.73
C VAL A 13 4.66 -16.79 -10.15
N LEU A 14 5.00 -16.79 -8.86
CA LEU A 14 5.45 -17.97 -8.14
C LEU A 14 4.29 -18.96 -7.93
N SER A 15 4.62 -20.24 -7.92
CA SER A 15 3.64 -21.29 -7.67
C SER A 15 3.06 -21.19 -6.25
N GLU A 16 1.89 -21.79 -6.04
CA GLU A 16 1.24 -21.85 -4.71
C GLU A 16 2.09 -22.58 -3.64
N TRP A 17 2.98 -23.45 -4.10
CA TRP A 17 3.86 -24.27 -3.25
C TRP A 17 5.22 -23.61 -3.00
N ASP A 18 5.53 -22.48 -3.63
CA ASP A 18 6.77 -21.74 -3.34
C ASP A 18 6.73 -21.27 -1.88
N PRO A 19 7.82 -21.47 -1.11
CA PRO A 19 7.88 -21.07 0.30
C PRO A 19 7.52 -19.60 0.55
N ARG A 20 7.86 -18.72 -0.41
CA ARG A 20 7.52 -17.28 -0.36
C ARG A 20 6.02 -17.07 -0.48
N THR A 21 5.35 -17.77 -1.40
CA THR A 21 3.89 -17.73 -1.57
C THR A 21 3.18 -18.30 -0.35
N VAL A 22 3.66 -19.44 0.17
CA VAL A 22 3.12 -20.04 1.39
C VAL A 22 3.22 -19.08 2.58
N ARG A 23 4.37 -18.38 2.72
CA ARG A 23 4.57 -17.38 3.77
C ARG A 23 3.57 -16.23 3.66
N VAL A 24 3.42 -15.62 2.49
CA VAL A 24 2.48 -14.52 2.25
C VAL A 24 1.05 -14.96 2.51
N LYS A 25 0.64 -16.12 1.97
CA LYS A 25 -0.71 -16.69 2.20
C LYS A 25 -0.98 -16.96 3.68
N ARG A 26 0.02 -17.38 4.46
CA ARG A 26 -0.09 -17.59 5.90
C ARG A 26 -0.38 -16.28 6.64
N VAL A 27 0.37 -15.21 6.32
CA VAL A 27 0.16 -13.89 6.92
C VAL A 27 -1.22 -13.35 6.54
N MET A 28 -1.57 -13.34 5.26
CA MET A 28 -2.87 -12.86 4.80
C MET A 28 -4.04 -13.60 5.45
N ARG A 29 -3.94 -14.93 5.62
CA ARG A 29 -5.00 -15.72 6.26
C ARG A 29 -5.30 -15.29 7.70
N LYS A 30 -4.30 -14.74 8.40
CA LYS A 30 -4.50 -14.20 9.75
C LYS A 30 -5.04 -12.76 9.73
N LEU A 31 -4.66 -11.94 8.75
CA LEU A 31 -5.11 -10.54 8.64
C LEU A 31 -6.55 -10.41 8.13
N ILE A 32 -6.97 -11.25 7.18
CA ILE A 32 -8.29 -11.17 6.53
C ILE A 32 -9.45 -11.14 7.52
N PRO A 33 -9.52 -11.99 8.57
CA PRO A 33 -10.63 -11.96 9.53
C PRO A 33 -10.81 -10.64 10.31
N PHE A 34 -9.77 -9.81 10.37
CA PHE A 34 -9.77 -8.52 11.07
C PHE A 34 -9.73 -7.33 10.11
N SER A 35 -9.84 -7.60 8.81
CA SER A 35 -9.75 -6.56 7.77
C SER A 35 -11.05 -5.78 7.55
N GLY A 36 -12.20 -6.30 8.03
CA GLY A 36 -13.52 -5.80 7.66
C GLY A 36 -13.88 -6.06 6.18
N MET A 37 -13.11 -6.92 5.50
CA MET A 37 -13.27 -7.27 4.07
C MET A 37 -13.30 -8.80 3.87
N GLU A 38 -13.84 -9.55 4.82
CA GLU A 38 -13.85 -11.03 4.84
C GLU A 38 -14.59 -11.62 3.65
N GLU A 39 -15.63 -10.92 3.18
CA GLU A 39 -16.49 -11.35 2.07
C GLU A 39 -15.84 -11.18 0.68
N GLU A 40 -14.67 -10.52 0.60
CA GLU A 40 -13.98 -10.34 -0.66
C GLU A 40 -13.37 -11.65 -1.19
N ASN A 41 -13.30 -11.76 -2.51
CA ASN A 41 -12.66 -12.91 -3.14
C ASN A 41 -11.13 -12.75 -3.16
N TRP A 42 -10.49 -13.12 -2.05
CA TRP A 42 -9.05 -12.95 -1.87
C TRP A 42 -8.22 -13.87 -2.78
N GLU A 43 -7.46 -13.26 -3.67
CA GLU A 43 -6.50 -13.92 -4.56
C GLU A 43 -5.10 -13.35 -4.31
N ILE A 44 -4.15 -14.22 -3.94
CA ILE A 44 -2.80 -13.81 -3.51
C ILE A 44 -1.79 -14.28 -4.52
N PHE A 45 -1.05 -13.34 -5.10
CA PHE A 45 -0.03 -13.55 -6.11
C PHE A 45 1.33 -13.06 -5.60
N VAL A 46 2.34 -13.91 -5.65
CA VAL A 46 3.73 -13.51 -5.37
C VAL A 46 4.49 -13.45 -6.69
N VAL A 47 5.01 -12.29 -6.99
CA VAL A 47 5.72 -12.00 -8.24
C VAL A 47 7.22 -12.21 -8.04
N ASP A 48 7.85 -13.01 -8.91
CA ASP A 48 9.29 -13.28 -8.84
C ASP A 48 10.09 -12.09 -9.40
N ALA A 49 10.24 -11.07 -8.59
CA ALA A 49 10.95 -9.84 -8.92
C ALA A 49 11.82 -9.41 -7.72
N PRO A 50 12.99 -10.04 -7.54
CA PRO A 50 13.83 -9.79 -6.36
C PRO A 50 14.41 -8.36 -6.30
N GLY A 51 14.50 -7.66 -7.43
CA GLY A 51 14.91 -6.25 -7.50
C GLY A 51 13.78 -5.26 -7.19
N THR A 52 12.53 -5.71 -7.08
CA THR A 52 11.37 -4.85 -6.81
C THR A 52 10.85 -5.10 -5.41
N ALA A 53 11.03 -4.13 -4.52
CA ALA A 53 10.46 -4.17 -3.17
C ALA A 53 9.12 -3.42 -3.17
N ASN A 54 8.04 -4.14 -3.45
CA ASN A 54 6.69 -3.59 -3.54
C ASN A 54 5.62 -4.62 -3.11
N ALA A 55 4.47 -4.11 -2.67
CA ALA A 55 3.26 -4.88 -2.44
C ALA A 55 2.06 -3.99 -2.75
N THR A 56 0.92 -4.57 -3.10
CA THR A 56 -0.34 -3.83 -3.28
C THR A 56 -1.55 -4.73 -3.10
N VAL A 57 -2.60 -4.18 -2.53
CA VAL A 57 -3.93 -4.80 -2.48
C VAL A 57 -4.89 -3.99 -3.33
N LEU A 58 -5.41 -4.60 -4.38
CA LEU A 58 -6.39 -3.99 -5.26
C LEU A 58 -7.82 -4.26 -4.75
N PRO A 59 -8.78 -3.37 -5.06
CA PRO A 59 -10.19 -3.62 -4.80
C PRO A 59 -10.65 -4.98 -5.33
N GLY A 60 -11.50 -5.68 -4.57
CA GLY A 60 -11.94 -7.04 -4.89
C GLY A 60 -10.96 -8.13 -4.41
N GLY A 61 -10.09 -7.82 -3.42
CA GLY A 61 -9.28 -8.80 -2.70
C GLY A 61 -8.07 -9.36 -3.47
N LYS A 62 -7.57 -8.64 -4.50
CA LYS A 62 -6.41 -9.09 -5.26
C LYS A 62 -5.11 -8.53 -4.69
N VAL A 63 -4.28 -9.43 -4.16
CA VAL A 63 -3.01 -9.11 -3.48
C VAL A 63 -1.83 -9.45 -4.38
N PHE A 64 -0.95 -8.51 -4.63
CA PHE A 64 0.30 -8.71 -5.34
C PHE A 64 1.47 -8.36 -4.43
N VAL A 65 2.38 -9.31 -4.23
CA VAL A 65 3.60 -9.13 -3.44
C VAL A 65 4.81 -9.42 -4.32
N PHE A 66 5.66 -8.42 -4.53
CA PHE A 66 6.90 -8.59 -5.27
C PHE A 66 7.98 -9.15 -4.34
N SER A 67 8.69 -10.17 -4.80
CA SER A 67 9.58 -10.96 -3.93
C SER A 67 10.69 -10.15 -3.27
N GLY A 68 11.06 -8.99 -3.83
CA GLY A 68 12.07 -8.10 -3.26
C GLY A 68 11.69 -7.45 -1.92
N ILE A 69 10.39 -7.37 -1.57
CA ILE A 69 9.98 -6.83 -0.26
C ILE A 69 10.17 -7.83 0.88
N LEU A 70 10.19 -9.13 0.59
CA LEU A 70 10.24 -10.18 1.62
C LEU A 70 11.53 -10.17 2.45
N PRO A 71 12.73 -9.93 1.89
CA PRO A 71 13.94 -9.73 2.68
C PRO A 71 13.90 -8.49 3.57
N LEU A 72 13.29 -7.39 3.11
CA LEU A 72 13.12 -6.17 3.90
C LEU A 72 12.15 -6.36 5.06
N ALA A 73 11.07 -7.10 4.83
CA ALA A 73 10.14 -7.49 5.88
C ALA A 73 10.85 -8.34 6.95
N GLY A 74 11.71 -9.27 6.56
CA GLY A 74 12.44 -10.14 7.48
C GLY A 74 11.56 -11.22 8.11
N ASN A 75 10.72 -10.87 9.09
CA ASN A 75 9.80 -11.79 9.78
C ASN A 75 8.33 -11.61 9.35
N ASP A 76 7.43 -12.43 9.91
CA ASP A 76 6.01 -12.43 9.55
C ASP A 76 5.27 -11.22 10.11
N SER A 77 5.63 -10.68 11.28
CA SER A 77 5.00 -9.48 11.84
C SER A 77 5.34 -8.24 11.02
N ALA A 78 6.60 -8.09 10.60
CA ALA A 78 6.97 -7.01 9.68
C ALA A 78 6.34 -7.16 8.29
N LEU A 79 6.09 -8.40 7.82
CA LEU A 79 5.30 -8.61 6.60
C LEU A 79 3.83 -8.26 6.82
N ALA A 80 3.28 -8.53 8.00
CA ALA A 80 1.93 -8.13 8.39
C ALA A 80 1.77 -6.60 8.42
N THR A 81 2.82 -5.84 8.82
CA THR A 81 2.81 -4.37 8.71
C THR A 81 2.55 -3.92 7.28
N VAL A 82 3.29 -4.45 6.31
CA VAL A 82 3.12 -4.10 4.89
C VAL A 82 1.73 -4.47 4.39
N LEU A 83 1.32 -5.71 4.62
CA LEU A 83 0.04 -6.21 4.10
C LEU A 83 -1.17 -5.58 4.80
N GLY A 84 -1.08 -5.31 6.11
CA GLY A 84 -2.08 -4.57 6.87
C GLY A 84 -2.25 -3.15 6.35
N HIS A 85 -1.16 -2.45 6.10
CA HIS A 85 -1.14 -1.12 5.49
C HIS A 85 -1.83 -1.11 4.10
N GLU A 86 -1.51 -2.08 3.23
CA GLU A 86 -2.15 -2.21 1.92
C GLU A 86 -3.67 -2.53 2.01
N ILE A 87 -4.06 -3.39 2.96
CA ILE A 87 -5.46 -3.66 3.25
C ILE A 87 -6.15 -2.38 3.72
N ALA A 88 -5.52 -1.62 4.61
CA ALA A 88 -6.05 -0.38 5.16
C ALA A 88 -6.38 0.66 4.08
N HIS A 89 -5.55 0.78 3.03
CA HIS A 89 -5.85 1.65 1.89
C HIS A 89 -7.17 1.30 1.19
N ASN A 90 -7.53 0.00 1.13
CA ASN A 90 -8.81 -0.43 0.57
C ASN A 90 -9.97 -0.20 1.55
N VAL A 91 -9.78 -0.50 2.83
CA VAL A 91 -10.77 -0.29 3.90
C VAL A 91 -11.13 1.20 4.01
N ALA A 92 -10.13 2.09 4.01
CA ALA A 92 -10.33 3.54 4.04
C ALA A 92 -10.83 4.13 2.69
N GLY A 93 -10.90 3.32 1.63
CA GLY A 93 -11.37 3.76 0.32
C GLY A 93 -10.42 4.70 -0.43
N HIS A 94 -9.13 4.75 -0.04
CA HIS A 94 -8.13 5.67 -0.61
C HIS A 94 -7.96 5.50 -2.13
N VAL A 95 -8.08 4.27 -2.62
CA VAL A 95 -8.04 3.98 -4.07
C VAL A 95 -9.20 4.65 -4.80
N GLY A 96 -10.42 4.54 -4.26
CA GLY A 96 -11.62 5.18 -4.80
C GLY A 96 -11.54 6.71 -4.73
N GLU A 97 -11.05 7.25 -3.62
CA GLU A 97 -10.85 8.69 -3.43
C GLU A 97 -9.84 9.24 -4.47
N ARG A 98 -8.72 8.57 -4.68
CA ARG A 98 -7.73 8.94 -5.69
C ARG A 98 -8.31 8.89 -7.10
N MET A 99 -9.06 7.85 -7.43
CA MET A 99 -9.73 7.73 -8.74
C MET A 99 -10.76 8.85 -8.94
N SER A 100 -11.59 9.15 -7.94
CA SER A 100 -12.63 10.20 -8.02
C SER A 100 -12.01 11.59 -8.11
N SER A 101 -10.94 11.85 -7.39
CA SER A 101 -10.18 13.11 -7.48
C SER A 101 -9.57 13.28 -8.87
N GLY A 102 -9.00 12.24 -9.44
CA GLY A 102 -8.49 12.23 -10.82
C GLY A 102 -9.58 12.51 -11.85
N ILE A 103 -10.77 11.92 -11.69
CA ILE A 103 -11.93 12.16 -12.55
C ILE A 103 -12.38 13.62 -12.46
N GLY A 104 -12.48 14.17 -11.24
CA GLY A 104 -12.87 15.57 -11.02
C GLY A 104 -11.91 16.56 -11.69
N VAL A 105 -10.62 16.36 -11.55
CA VAL A 105 -9.58 17.14 -12.22
C VAL A 105 -9.69 17.02 -13.73
N ASN A 106 -9.88 15.83 -14.27
CA ASN A 106 -10.04 15.60 -15.69
C ASN A 106 -11.30 16.31 -16.26
N ILE A 107 -12.43 16.22 -15.57
CA ILE A 107 -13.66 16.94 -15.97
C ILE A 107 -13.42 18.45 -16.01
N LEU A 108 -12.79 19.02 -14.98
CA LEU A 108 -12.47 20.44 -14.93
C LEU A 108 -11.57 20.86 -16.10
N LEU A 109 -10.58 20.05 -16.42
CA LEU A 109 -9.66 20.30 -17.53
C LEU A 109 -10.34 20.18 -18.88
N TYR A 110 -11.12 19.14 -19.14
CA TYR A 110 -11.87 19.01 -20.38
C TYR A 110 -12.83 20.19 -20.56
N SER A 111 -13.47 20.63 -19.48
CA SER A 111 -14.34 21.83 -19.52
C SER A 111 -13.55 23.09 -19.85
N ALA A 112 -12.37 23.28 -19.25
CA ALA A 112 -11.49 24.41 -19.56
C ALA A 112 -10.96 24.36 -21.00
N MET A 113 -10.64 23.15 -21.50
CA MET A 113 -10.20 22.95 -22.89
C MET A 113 -11.31 23.25 -23.90
N ILE A 114 -12.55 22.84 -23.62
CA ILE A 114 -13.70 23.18 -24.46
C ILE A 114 -13.90 24.71 -24.50
N ALA A 115 -13.84 25.37 -23.34
CA ALA A 115 -13.93 26.82 -23.26
C ALA A 115 -12.79 27.55 -24.03
N ALA A 116 -11.54 27.05 -23.87
CA ALA A 116 -10.38 27.56 -24.59
C ALA A 116 -10.48 27.31 -26.12
N GLY A 117 -11.07 26.17 -26.50
CA GLY A 117 -11.36 25.87 -27.92
C GLY A 117 -12.30 26.85 -28.56
N ALA A 118 -13.33 27.32 -27.83
CA ALA A 118 -14.28 28.33 -28.29
C ALA A 118 -13.63 29.70 -28.60
N ILE A 119 -12.47 30.00 -27.98
CA ILE A 119 -11.67 31.23 -28.24
C ILE A 119 -10.41 30.97 -29.06
N GLY A 120 -10.28 29.80 -29.70
CA GLY A 120 -9.18 29.47 -30.62
C GLY A 120 -7.88 29.03 -29.95
N LEU A 121 -7.82 28.91 -28.61
CA LEU A 121 -6.60 28.50 -27.86
C LEU A 121 -6.52 26.98 -27.57
N GLY A 122 -7.54 26.20 -27.96
CA GLY A 122 -7.67 24.79 -27.67
C GLY A 122 -6.47 23.92 -28.09
N PRO A 123 -5.99 24.00 -29.35
CA PRO A 123 -4.86 23.17 -29.82
C PRO A 123 -3.56 23.45 -29.07
N MET A 124 -3.29 24.68 -28.70
CA MET A 124 -2.09 25.09 -27.96
C MET A 124 -2.13 24.56 -26.51
N LEU A 125 -3.29 24.66 -25.87
CA LEU A 125 -3.51 24.12 -24.52
C LEU A 125 -3.43 22.59 -24.51
N MET A 126 -3.99 21.94 -25.53
CA MET A 126 -3.94 20.48 -25.70
C MET A 126 -2.52 19.96 -25.81
N HIS A 127 -1.67 20.64 -26.56
CA HIS A 127 -0.26 20.26 -26.72
C HIS A 127 0.55 20.46 -25.43
N TYR A 128 0.30 21.53 -24.70
CA TYR A 128 1.06 21.91 -23.49
C TYR A 128 0.63 21.11 -22.25
N LEU A 129 -0.68 20.86 -22.08
CA LEU A 129 -1.24 20.20 -20.90
C LEU A 129 -1.42 18.69 -21.09
N GLY A 130 -1.73 18.23 -22.30
CA GLY A 130 -2.09 16.84 -22.55
C GLY A 130 -0.98 15.83 -22.26
N SER A 131 0.29 16.19 -22.50
CA SER A 131 1.43 15.30 -22.23
C SER A 131 1.82 15.21 -20.75
N ARG A 132 1.52 16.25 -19.94
CA ARG A 132 1.83 16.29 -18.51
C ARG A 132 0.72 15.76 -17.63
N PHE A 133 -0.52 15.84 -18.11
CA PHE A 133 -1.70 15.54 -17.29
C PHE A 133 -2.03 14.05 -17.18
N LEU A 134 -1.74 13.25 -18.19
CA LEU A 134 -1.95 11.80 -18.14
C LEU A 134 -1.03 11.12 -17.12
N GLY A 135 0.17 11.68 -16.90
CA GLY A 135 1.10 11.17 -15.88
C GLY A 135 0.67 11.52 -14.43
N VAL A 136 0.26 12.76 -14.20
CA VAL A 136 -0.04 13.27 -12.84
C VAL A 136 -1.26 12.60 -12.19
N ALA A 137 -2.26 12.18 -12.97
CA ALA A 137 -3.47 11.57 -12.42
C ALA A 137 -3.27 10.14 -11.91
N PHE A 138 -2.22 9.46 -12.37
CA PHE A 138 -1.93 8.07 -11.99
C PHE A 138 -0.64 7.90 -11.17
N GLU A 139 0.23 8.89 -11.15
CA GLU A 139 1.56 8.82 -10.51
C GLU A 139 1.66 9.60 -9.19
N ASN A 140 0.60 10.27 -8.74
CA ASN A 140 0.66 10.97 -7.45
C ASN A 140 0.70 9.96 -6.30
N PRO A 141 1.73 10.03 -5.44
CA PRO A 141 1.76 9.25 -4.20
C PRO A 141 0.53 9.57 -3.35
N MET A 142 0.16 8.64 -2.48
CA MET A 142 -0.90 8.87 -1.47
C MET A 142 -0.58 10.11 -0.66
N SER A 143 -1.61 10.84 -0.22
CA SER A 143 -1.40 12.00 0.63
C SER A 143 -0.86 11.56 1.99
N ARG A 144 -0.08 12.41 2.66
CA ARG A 144 0.45 12.10 4.02
C ARG A 144 -0.66 11.74 5.01
N ARG A 145 -1.86 12.28 4.84
CA ARG A 145 -3.01 11.96 5.67
C ARG A 145 -3.51 10.54 5.41
N GLN A 146 -3.63 10.15 4.15
CA GLN A 146 -4.03 8.78 3.77
C GLN A 146 -3.01 7.75 4.24
N GLU A 147 -1.71 8.06 4.14
CA GLU A 147 -0.65 7.21 4.68
C GLU A 147 -0.76 7.03 6.19
N SER A 148 -0.96 8.15 6.94
CA SER A 148 -1.13 8.09 8.40
C SER A 148 -2.37 7.29 8.81
N GLU A 149 -3.46 7.41 8.08
CA GLU A 149 -4.68 6.65 8.30
C GLU A 149 -4.48 5.17 7.97
N ALA A 150 -3.77 4.85 6.88
CA ALA A 150 -3.45 3.48 6.52
C ALA A 150 -2.48 2.82 7.50
N ASP A 151 -1.50 3.57 8.02
CA ASP A 151 -0.60 3.09 9.07
C ASP A 151 -1.39 2.72 10.33
N TYR A 152 -2.33 3.59 10.76
CA TYR A 152 -3.15 3.34 11.95
C TYR A 152 -4.03 2.10 11.79
N ILE A 153 -4.85 2.07 10.76
CA ILE A 153 -5.76 0.95 10.50
C ILE A 153 -4.96 -0.35 10.30
N GLY A 154 -3.83 -0.29 9.59
CA GLY A 154 -2.96 -1.44 9.35
C GLY A 154 -2.35 -2.00 10.63
N LEU A 155 -1.93 -1.14 11.57
CA LEU A 155 -1.42 -1.55 12.89
C LEU A 155 -2.53 -2.20 13.73
N MET A 156 -3.76 -1.68 13.70
CA MET A 156 -4.91 -2.29 14.38
C MET A 156 -5.17 -3.70 13.83
N ILE A 157 -5.26 -3.84 12.51
CA ILE A 157 -5.50 -5.14 11.85
C ILE A 157 -4.41 -6.15 12.21
N MET A 158 -3.13 -5.75 12.21
CA MET A 158 -2.06 -6.68 12.54
C MET A 158 -2.03 -7.05 14.03
N ALA A 159 -2.34 -6.12 14.93
CA ALA A 159 -2.42 -6.37 16.36
C ALA A 159 -3.56 -7.36 16.69
N GLU A 160 -4.75 -7.15 16.15
CA GLU A 160 -5.88 -8.08 16.30
C GLU A 160 -5.60 -9.47 15.71
N ALA A 161 -4.78 -9.52 14.63
CA ALA A 161 -4.32 -10.77 14.04
C ALA A 161 -3.16 -11.44 14.83
N CYS A 162 -2.82 -10.94 16.03
CA CYS A 162 -1.75 -11.43 16.88
C CYS A 162 -0.35 -11.36 16.22
N TYR A 163 -0.10 -10.29 15.50
CA TYR A 163 1.23 -9.91 15.04
C TYR A 163 1.75 -8.77 15.91
N ASP A 164 3.05 -8.80 16.22
CA ASP A 164 3.72 -7.79 17.04
C ASP A 164 3.79 -6.43 16.32
N PRO A 165 3.04 -5.39 16.76
CA PRO A 165 3.06 -4.07 16.12
C PRO A 165 4.42 -3.37 16.25
N MET A 166 5.26 -3.73 17.22
CA MET A 166 6.61 -3.18 17.38
C MET A 166 7.52 -3.52 16.20
N GLU A 167 7.25 -4.61 15.48
CA GLU A 167 7.97 -4.97 14.27
C GLU A 167 7.74 -3.98 13.10
N ALA A 168 6.66 -3.19 13.15
CA ALA A 168 6.44 -2.09 12.22
C ALA A 168 7.53 -1.03 12.36
N VAL A 169 7.94 -0.69 13.58
CA VAL A 169 9.04 0.25 13.83
C VAL A 169 10.33 -0.25 13.17
N GLY A 170 10.67 -1.53 13.42
CA GLY A 170 11.86 -2.16 12.82
C GLY A 170 11.79 -2.22 11.29
N PHE A 171 10.63 -2.47 10.72
CA PHE A 171 10.42 -2.47 9.26
C PHE A 171 10.65 -1.08 8.68
N TRP A 172 10.04 -0.04 9.25
CA TRP A 172 10.23 1.34 8.80
C TRP A 172 11.67 1.81 8.90
N GLU A 173 12.39 1.42 9.97
CA GLU A 173 13.81 1.71 10.09
C GLU A 173 14.67 1.03 9.00
N ARG A 174 14.35 -0.22 8.64
CA ARG A 174 15.04 -0.92 7.54
C ARG A 174 14.74 -0.25 6.21
N MET A 175 13.49 0.15 6.00
CA MET A 175 13.04 0.85 4.80
C MET A 175 13.74 2.21 4.65
N GLU A 176 13.84 3.00 5.72
CA GLU A 176 14.51 4.30 5.70
C GLU A 176 16.02 4.14 5.42
N ARG A 177 16.66 3.15 6.01
CA ARG A 177 18.07 2.84 5.72
C ARG A 177 18.27 2.42 4.26
N SER A 178 17.34 1.71 3.66
CA SER A 178 17.43 1.33 2.25
C SER A 178 17.27 2.51 1.29
N LYS A 179 16.53 3.58 1.68
CA LYS A 179 16.44 4.83 0.91
C LYS A 179 17.76 5.61 0.84
N MET A 180 18.69 5.36 1.77
CA MET A 180 20.02 5.99 1.77
C MET A 180 20.98 5.32 0.79
N GLY A 181 20.59 4.22 0.15
CA GLY A 181 21.31 3.56 -0.94
C GLY A 181 21.05 4.19 -2.30
N GLU A 182 21.71 3.66 -3.35
CA GLU A 182 21.56 4.18 -4.72
C GLU A 182 20.17 3.93 -5.32
N GLU A 183 19.45 2.90 -4.85
CA GLU A 183 18.10 2.55 -5.31
C GLU A 183 17.10 2.64 -4.16
N VAL A 184 16.14 3.57 -4.27
CA VAL A 184 15.02 3.70 -3.34
C VAL A 184 14.02 2.58 -3.63
N PRO A 185 13.60 1.78 -2.64
CA PRO A 185 12.57 0.76 -2.83
C PRO A 185 11.30 1.36 -3.44
N GLU A 186 10.71 0.69 -4.42
CA GLU A 186 9.54 1.18 -5.14
C GLU A 186 8.37 1.47 -4.19
N TRP A 187 8.13 0.59 -3.22
CA TRP A 187 7.10 0.79 -2.20
C TRP A 187 7.32 2.08 -1.39
N ALA A 188 8.57 2.39 -1.04
CA ALA A 188 8.90 3.62 -0.31
C ALA A 188 8.74 4.91 -1.14
N SER A 189 8.69 4.82 -2.46
CA SER A 189 8.43 5.95 -3.35
C SER A 189 6.93 6.19 -3.57
N THR A 190 6.13 5.12 -3.56
CA THR A 190 4.66 5.18 -3.68
C THR A 190 3.98 5.52 -2.36
N HIS A 191 4.60 5.13 -1.22
CA HIS A 191 4.16 5.40 0.15
C HIS A 191 5.20 6.29 0.84
N PRO A 192 5.16 7.61 0.61
CA PRO A 192 6.09 8.51 1.26
C PRO A 192 5.84 8.45 2.78
N SER A 193 6.81 7.90 3.50
CA SER A 193 6.76 7.87 4.95
C SER A 193 6.35 9.25 5.48
N VAL A 194 5.42 9.29 6.42
CA VAL A 194 4.85 10.55 6.96
C VAL A 194 5.93 11.37 7.68
N GLY A 195 7.19 10.89 7.66
CA GLY A 195 8.30 11.54 8.37
C GLY A 195 8.04 11.57 9.88
N TRP A 196 7.25 10.60 10.37
CA TRP A 196 7.07 10.43 11.80
C TRP A 196 8.45 10.15 12.38
N PRO A 197 8.98 10.97 13.28
CA PRO A 197 10.12 10.55 14.07
C PRO A 197 9.76 9.20 14.69
N PHE A 198 10.67 8.23 14.70
CA PHE A 198 10.47 6.88 15.27
C PHE A 198 9.82 6.90 16.66
N PHE A 199 10.03 8.00 17.38
CA PHE A 199 9.38 8.26 18.67
C PHE A 199 7.84 8.34 18.56
N TYR A 200 7.30 9.01 17.56
CA TYR A 200 5.84 9.10 17.37
C TYR A 200 5.25 7.78 16.88
N LEU A 201 5.94 7.07 15.99
CA LEU A 201 5.49 5.74 15.57
C LEU A 201 5.45 4.78 16.77
N ARG A 202 6.42 4.87 17.67
CA ARG A 202 6.44 4.06 18.90
C ARG A 202 5.29 4.41 19.82
N LEU A 203 5.02 5.71 20.08
CA LEU A 203 3.87 6.12 20.87
C LEU A 203 2.55 5.65 20.26
N PHE A 204 2.47 5.63 18.95
CA PHE A 204 1.32 5.19 18.21
C PHE A 204 1.12 3.66 18.28
N VAL A 205 2.19 2.90 18.25
CA VAL A 205 2.15 1.45 18.49
C VAL A 205 1.71 1.16 19.92
N ASP A 206 2.25 1.88 20.90
CA ASP A 206 1.85 1.77 22.31
C ASP A 206 0.34 2.08 22.48
N GLU A 207 -0.22 3.07 21.77
CA GLU A 207 -1.64 3.40 21.76
C GLU A 207 -2.49 2.26 21.17
N VAL A 208 -2.09 1.71 20.01
CA VAL A 208 -2.77 0.59 19.37
C VAL A 208 -2.76 -0.67 20.25
N GLU A 209 -1.63 -0.96 20.90
CA GLU A 209 -1.53 -2.11 21.82
C GLU A 209 -2.52 -1.97 22.98
N VAL A 210 -2.67 -0.76 23.54
CA VAL A 210 -3.65 -0.48 24.62
C VAL A 210 -5.08 -0.61 24.10
N GLU A 211 -5.38 -0.10 22.90
CA GLU A 211 -6.73 -0.15 22.32
C GLU A 211 -7.18 -1.59 22.05
N VAL A 212 -6.28 -2.43 21.47
CA VAL A 212 -6.61 -3.84 21.15
C VAL A 212 -6.66 -4.71 22.40
N ALA A 213 -5.76 -4.52 23.36
CA ALA A 213 -5.70 -5.33 24.58
C ALA A 213 -6.79 -4.95 25.60
N GLY A 214 -7.31 -3.71 25.54
CA GLY A 214 -8.12 -3.13 26.61
C GLY A 214 -7.28 -2.72 27.83
N ASP A 215 -7.89 -1.98 28.74
CA ASP A 215 -7.18 -1.33 29.87
C ASP A 215 -6.52 -2.29 30.88
N ASP A 216 -6.89 -3.57 30.87
CA ASP A 216 -6.51 -4.52 31.94
C ASP A 216 -5.74 -5.77 31.47
N VAL A 217 -5.49 -5.95 30.15
CA VAL A 217 -4.90 -7.18 29.59
C VAL A 217 -3.78 -6.86 28.61
N MET A 218 -2.62 -7.49 28.79
CA MET A 218 -1.54 -7.40 27.79
C MET A 218 -1.90 -8.20 26.53
N MET A 219 -1.68 -7.64 25.34
CA MET A 219 -2.06 -8.22 24.06
C MET A 219 -1.59 -9.67 23.87
N TRP A 220 -0.39 -10.02 24.35
CA TRP A 220 0.13 -11.41 24.30
C TRP A 220 -0.58 -12.40 25.24
N GLU A 221 -1.41 -11.95 26.16
CA GLU A 221 -2.25 -12.82 27.00
C GLU A 221 -3.54 -13.26 26.26
N VAL A 222 -3.91 -12.53 25.20
CA VAL A 222 -5.09 -12.80 24.37
C VAL A 222 -4.71 -13.68 23.17
N CYS A 223 -3.49 -13.59 22.69
CA CYS A 223 -2.93 -14.32 21.55
C CYS A 223 -2.21 -15.60 21.95
#